data_95d7c656413d0c3bb33a559a38ea875f
#
_entry.id   95d7c656413d0c3bb33a559a38ea875f
#
_cell.length_a   1.000
_cell.length_b   1.000
_cell.length_c   1.000
_cell.angle_alpha   90.00
_cell.angle_beta   90.00
_cell.angle_gamma   90.00
#
_symmetry.space_group_name_H-M   'P 1'
#
loop_
_entity.id
_entity.type
_entity.pdbx_description
1 polymer ?
#
loop_
_entity_poly.entity_id
_entity_poly.type
_entity_poly.pdbx_seq_one_letter_code
_entity_poly.pdbx_strand_id
1 'polypeptide(L)'
;HNVDVRFLSRYEGEPGPAQVDALRGEWEAEADGVVLIPVDGTLLAAGLREAPSTLAVAVVGPELKGADVGCYISSDPAEMGRQLADAIIADGQSACTVYLSRGAGEAASQRYQGLVTRLLERRIACEQVTVDPEEDFALPDGRAAVALEPEMTQALCQRSGGTSQVYGVGASNQLLHDLEEGKAAALAVQSDYDAGYLSLLSVIAQLEGERQENRVLESYVATAENMFTDPMDQILFPIG
;
A
#
# COMPACT_ATOMS: atom_id res chain seq x y z
N HIS A 1 17.30 6.13 -22.25
CA HIS A 1 16.22 5.53 -23.05
C HIS A 1 15.21 6.61 -23.41
N ASN A 2 14.65 6.55 -24.63
CA ASN A 2 13.53 7.40 -25.03
C ASN A 2 12.26 6.57 -24.86
N VAL A 3 11.50 6.83 -23.78
CA VAL A 3 10.31 6.07 -23.39
C VAL A 3 9.11 7.00 -23.40
N ASP A 4 8.06 6.60 -24.08
CA ASP A 4 6.77 7.26 -24.01
C ASP A 4 5.89 6.52 -23.00
N VAL A 5 5.38 7.22 -21.97
CA VAL A 5 4.62 6.62 -20.86
C VAL A 5 3.20 7.19 -20.86
N ARG A 6 2.23 6.29 -20.92
CA ARG A 6 0.81 6.64 -20.79
C ARG A 6 0.25 6.12 -19.49
N PHE A 7 -0.42 6.97 -18.71
CA PHE A 7 -1.06 6.61 -17.46
C PHE A 7 -2.57 6.38 -17.66
N LEU A 8 -3.05 5.23 -17.17
CA LEU A 8 -4.46 4.88 -17.14
C LEU A 8 -4.89 4.68 -15.68
N SER A 9 -5.55 5.69 -15.11
CA SER A 9 -5.94 5.69 -13.69
C SER A 9 -7.45 5.66 -13.46
N ARG A 10 -8.25 5.76 -14.53
CA ARG A 10 -9.71 5.72 -14.44
C ARG A 10 -10.26 4.75 -15.45
N TYR A 11 -11.15 3.88 -15.01
CA TYR A 11 -11.83 2.91 -15.83
C TYR A 11 -13.33 3.22 -15.85
N GLU A 12 -13.98 3.04 -17.00
CA GLU A 12 -15.43 3.09 -17.11
C GLU A 12 -16.00 1.72 -16.78
N GLY A 13 -17.00 1.65 -15.89
CA GLY A 13 -17.65 0.42 -15.46
C GLY A 13 -17.08 -0.19 -14.17
N GLU A 14 -17.23 -1.51 -14.01
CA GLU A 14 -16.68 -2.23 -12.86
C GLU A 14 -15.14 -2.28 -12.96
N PRO A 15 -14.41 -1.87 -11.91
CA PRO A 15 -12.97 -1.65 -12.00
C PRO A 15 -12.16 -2.86 -12.45
N GLY A 16 -12.48 -4.06 -11.99
CA GLY A 16 -11.74 -5.29 -12.35
C GLY A 16 -11.84 -5.64 -13.84
N PRO A 17 -13.03 -5.85 -14.41
CA PRO A 17 -13.21 -6.09 -15.85
C PRO A 17 -12.67 -4.93 -16.69
N ALA A 18 -12.92 -3.69 -16.29
CA ALA A 18 -12.45 -2.51 -17.03
C ALA A 18 -10.92 -2.40 -17.08
N GLN A 19 -10.21 -2.85 -16.04
CA GLN A 19 -8.75 -2.93 -16.07
C GLN A 19 -8.26 -3.95 -17.09
N VAL A 20 -8.93 -5.10 -17.21
CA VAL A 20 -8.59 -6.14 -18.22
C VAL A 20 -8.85 -5.63 -19.64
N ASP A 21 -9.96 -4.91 -19.85
CA ASP A 21 -10.27 -4.33 -21.15
C ASP A 21 -9.26 -3.22 -21.51
N ALA A 22 -8.86 -2.40 -20.56
CA ALA A 22 -7.79 -1.41 -20.76
C ALA A 22 -6.46 -2.08 -21.11
N LEU A 23 -6.08 -3.15 -20.42
CA LEU A 23 -4.87 -3.91 -20.72
C LEU A 23 -4.91 -4.46 -22.16
N ARG A 24 -6.05 -5.02 -22.60
CA ARG A 24 -6.22 -5.48 -23.99
C ARG A 24 -6.05 -4.33 -24.99
N GLY A 25 -6.67 -3.19 -24.71
CA GLY A 25 -6.53 -2.01 -25.55
C GLY A 25 -5.09 -1.54 -25.73
N GLU A 26 -4.23 -1.69 -24.69
CA GLU A 26 -2.83 -1.30 -24.80
C GLU A 26 -2.01 -2.22 -25.71
N TRP A 27 -2.14 -3.55 -25.58
CA TRP A 27 -1.39 -4.42 -26.49
C TRP A 27 -1.96 -4.41 -27.93
N GLU A 28 -3.26 -4.15 -28.11
CA GLU A 28 -3.84 -3.92 -29.44
C GLU A 28 -3.35 -2.61 -30.07
N ALA A 29 -2.98 -1.62 -29.24
CA ALA A 29 -2.33 -0.38 -29.61
C ALA A 29 -0.79 -0.50 -29.71
N GLU A 30 -0.27 -1.75 -29.77
CA GLU A 30 1.15 -2.06 -29.94
C GLU A 30 2.05 -1.51 -28.81
N ALA A 31 1.56 -1.43 -27.57
CA ALA A 31 2.41 -1.13 -26.42
C ALA A 31 3.49 -2.20 -26.25
N ASP A 32 4.74 -1.77 -26.09
CA ASP A 32 5.89 -2.67 -25.89
C ASP A 32 5.88 -3.30 -24.49
N GLY A 33 5.34 -2.58 -23.50
CA GLY A 33 5.29 -3.06 -22.11
C GLY A 33 4.25 -2.34 -21.26
N VAL A 34 3.92 -2.95 -20.13
CA VAL A 34 2.93 -2.42 -19.19
C VAL A 34 3.42 -2.55 -17.73
N VAL A 35 3.09 -1.54 -16.93
CA VAL A 35 3.17 -1.60 -15.48
C VAL A 35 1.76 -1.66 -14.92
N LEU A 36 1.47 -2.64 -14.08
CA LEU A 36 0.13 -2.92 -13.59
C LEU A 36 0.07 -2.85 -12.06
N ILE A 37 -0.94 -2.15 -11.54
CA ILE A 37 -1.34 -2.20 -10.14
C ILE A 37 -2.69 -2.94 -10.11
N PRO A 38 -2.75 -4.21 -9.65
CA PRO A 38 -3.94 -5.02 -9.76
C PRO A 38 -5.11 -4.49 -8.93
N VAL A 39 -6.27 -4.31 -9.57
CA VAL A 39 -7.55 -4.05 -8.90
C VAL A 39 -8.20 -5.37 -8.51
N ASP A 40 -8.26 -6.33 -9.44
CA ASP A 40 -8.65 -7.72 -9.21
C ASP A 40 -7.56 -8.64 -9.78
N GLY A 41 -6.77 -9.23 -8.89
CA GLY A 41 -5.64 -10.07 -9.28
C GLY A 41 -6.05 -11.33 -10.04
N THR A 42 -7.24 -11.88 -9.79
CA THR A 42 -7.74 -13.08 -10.48
C THR A 42 -8.13 -12.78 -11.91
N LEU A 43 -8.89 -11.70 -12.11
CA LEU A 43 -9.29 -11.25 -13.44
C LEU A 43 -8.09 -10.79 -14.25
N LEU A 44 -7.19 -10.03 -13.64
CA LEU A 44 -5.98 -9.54 -14.31
C LEU A 44 -5.05 -10.70 -14.71
N ALA A 45 -4.87 -11.71 -13.86
CA ALA A 45 -4.11 -12.90 -14.19
C ALA A 45 -4.74 -13.68 -15.37
N ALA A 46 -6.07 -13.72 -15.45
CA ALA A 46 -6.77 -14.31 -16.59
C ALA A 46 -6.52 -13.52 -17.88
N GLY A 47 -6.61 -12.18 -17.81
CA GLY A 47 -6.33 -11.31 -18.96
C GLY A 47 -4.88 -11.43 -19.45
N LEU A 48 -3.90 -11.46 -18.55
CA LEU A 48 -2.48 -11.58 -18.90
C LEU A 48 -2.14 -12.89 -19.63
N ARG A 49 -2.90 -13.98 -19.42
CA ARG A 49 -2.70 -15.23 -20.19
C ARG A 49 -3.04 -15.10 -21.65
N GLU A 50 -3.82 -14.10 -22.03
CA GLU A 50 -4.18 -13.80 -23.41
C GLU A 50 -3.20 -12.81 -24.05
N ALA A 51 -2.34 -12.16 -23.26
CA ALA A 51 -1.39 -11.16 -23.74
C ALA A 51 -0.31 -11.78 -24.64
N PRO A 52 0.18 -11.02 -25.62
CA PRO A 52 1.33 -11.44 -26.42
C PRO A 52 2.55 -11.74 -25.54
N SER A 53 3.28 -12.82 -25.85
CA SER A 53 4.51 -13.17 -25.11
C SER A 53 5.63 -12.17 -25.29
N THR A 54 5.50 -11.22 -26.20
CA THR A 54 6.44 -10.12 -26.44
C THR A 54 6.17 -8.91 -25.53
N LEU A 55 4.99 -8.85 -24.90
CA LEU A 55 4.64 -7.75 -24.00
C LEU A 55 5.46 -7.85 -22.71
N ALA A 56 6.30 -6.85 -22.43
CA ALA A 56 7.01 -6.77 -21.15
C ALA A 56 6.05 -6.37 -20.03
N VAL A 57 6.03 -7.14 -18.93
CA VAL A 57 5.06 -6.93 -17.84
C VAL A 57 5.79 -6.79 -16.50
N ALA A 58 5.52 -5.69 -15.79
CA ALA A 58 5.82 -5.54 -14.38
C ALA A 58 4.54 -5.31 -13.58
N VAL A 59 4.46 -5.92 -12.40
CA VAL A 59 3.33 -5.77 -11.48
C VAL A 59 3.79 -5.15 -10.19
N VAL A 60 3.15 -4.04 -9.79
CA VAL A 60 3.30 -3.46 -8.46
C VAL A 60 2.21 -4.04 -7.57
N GLY A 61 2.59 -4.97 -6.71
CA GLY A 61 1.65 -5.69 -5.85
C GLY A 61 1.98 -7.17 -5.66
N PRO A 62 1.01 -7.95 -5.16
CA PRO A 62 1.19 -9.36 -4.90
C PRO A 62 1.31 -10.18 -6.20
N GLU A 63 1.87 -11.38 -6.08
CA GLU A 63 2.01 -12.33 -7.17
C GLU A 63 0.63 -12.75 -7.73
N LEU A 64 0.51 -12.66 -9.05
CA LEU A 64 -0.67 -13.08 -9.80
C LEU A 64 -0.55 -14.55 -10.20
N LYS A 65 -1.23 -15.43 -9.50
CA LYS A 65 -1.16 -16.89 -9.74
C LYS A 65 -1.54 -17.27 -11.17
N GLY A 66 -0.59 -17.90 -11.86
CA GLY A 66 -0.81 -18.43 -13.22
C GLY A 66 -0.75 -17.39 -14.33
N ALA A 67 -0.22 -16.19 -14.06
CA ALA A 67 0.17 -15.21 -15.07
C ALA A 67 1.68 -15.29 -15.32
N ASP A 68 2.08 -15.05 -16.58
CA ASP A 68 3.49 -14.82 -16.91
C ASP A 68 3.80 -13.34 -16.74
N VAL A 69 4.56 -13.04 -15.70
CA VAL A 69 4.94 -11.67 -15.33
C VAL A 69 6.45 -11.62 -15.18
N GLY A 70 7.06 -10.69 -15.87
CA GLY A 70 8.52 -10.57 -15.89
C GLY A 70 9.12 -10.11 -14.56
N CYS A 71 8.38 -9.31 -13.78
CA CYS A 71 8.85 -8.84 -12.47
C CYS A 71 7.68 -8.42 -11.58
N TYR A 72 7.78 -8.72 -10.28
CA TYR A 72 6.92 -8.17 -9.23
C TYR A 72 7.70 -7.19 -8.36
N ILE A 73 7.10 -6.02 -8.14
CA ILE A 73 7.54 -5.05 -7.14
C ILE A 73 6.50 -5.10 -6.02
N SER A 74 6.84 -5.70 -4.91
CA SER A 74 5.92 -5.95 -3.80
C SER A 74 6.39 -5.25 -2.52
N SER A 75 5.51 -5.19 -1.51
CA SER A 75 5.86 -4.87 -0.13
C SER A 75 5.70 -6.12 0.74
N ASP A 76 6.19 -6.07 1.98
CA ASP A 76 5.85 -7.02 3.03
C ASP A 76 4.80 -6.39 3.96
N PRO A 77 3.51 -6.67 3.76
CA PRO A 77 2.48 -6.09 4.61
C PRO A 77 2.57 -6.55 6.06
N ALA A 78 3.04 -7.77 6.32
CA ALA A 78 3.21 -8.25 7.68
C ALA A 78 4.33 -7.48 8.40
N GLU A 79 5.42 -7.14 7.69
CA GLU A 79 6.49 -6.29 8.23
C GLU A 79 5.97 -4.88 8.53
N MET A 80 5.18 -4.27 7.63
CA MET A 80 4.54 -2.97 7.91
C MET A 80 3.70 -3.03 9.20
N GLY A 81 2.95 -4.11 9.40
CA GLY A 81 2.20 -4.32 10.64
C GLY A 81 3.09 -4.45 11.87
N ARG A 82 4.21 -5.17 11.78
CA ARG A 82 5.20 -5.28 12.88
C ARG A 82 5.83 -3.93 13.23
N GLN A 83 6.22 -3.16 12.22
CA GLN A 83 6.80 -1.82 12.41
C GLN A 83 5.81 -0.86 13.07
N LEU A 84 4.54 -0.91 12.68
CA LEU A 84 3.49 -0.11 13.31
C LEU A 84 3.28 -0.52 14.77
N ALA A 85 3.34 -1.82 15.07
CA ALA A 85 3.31 -2.31 16.45
C ALA A 85 4.51 -1.80 17.27
N ASP A 86 5.71 -1.76 16.68
CA ASP A 86 6.89 -1.23 17.35
C ASP A 86 6.74 0.27 17.68
N ALA A 87 6.11 1.07 16.82
CA ALA A 87 5.77 2.46 17.11
C ALA A 87 4.79 2.56 18.30
N ILE A 88 3.72 1.77 18.31
CA ILE A 88 2.75 1.69 19.41
C ILE A 88 3.44 1.34 20.74
N ILE A 89 4.37 0.39 20.71
CA ILE A 89 5.16 -0.03 21.86
C ILE A 89 6.09 1.07 22.33
N ALA A 90 6.78 1.76 21.41
CA ALA A 90 7.69 2.85 21.71
C ALA A 90 6.98 4.03 22.39
N ASP A 91 5.75 4.31 21.98
CA ASP A 91 4.90 5.36 22.57
C ASP A 91 4.27 4.94 23.91
N GLY A 92 4.60 3.74 24.43
CA GLY A 92 4.16 3.26 25.73
C GLY A 92 2.67 2.92 25.81
N GLN A 93 2.01 2.64 24.68
CA GLN A 93 0.62 2.24 24.67
C GLN A 93 0.43 0.88 25.34
N SER A 94 -0.58 0.77 26.19
CA SER A 94 -0.89 -0.46 26.92
C SER A 94 -1.99 -1.30 26.28
N ALA A 95 -2.75 -0.70 25.39
CA ALA A 95 -3.84 -1.34 24.62
C ALA A 95 -4.09 -0.59 23.31
N CYS A 96 -4.62 -1.28 22.32
CA CYS A 96 -5.08 -0.69 21.08
C CYS A 96 -6.40 -1.29 20.61
N THR A 97 -7.08 -0.56 19.74
CA THR A 97 -8.22 -1.03 18.96
C THR A 97 -7.89 -0.92 17.48
N VAL A 98 -7.96 -2.04 16.76
CA VAL A 98 -7.70 -2.09 15.32
C VAL A 98 -9.02 -2.02 14.56
N TYR A 99 -9.14 -1.06 13.68
CA TYR A 99 -10.29 -0.85 12.81
C TYR A 99 -9.98 -1.41 11.41
N LEU A 100 -10.85 -2.29 10.92
CA LEU A 100 -10.77 -2.91 9.60
C LEU A 100 -12.10 -2.72 8.88
N SER A 101 -12.06 -2.43 7.58
CA SER A 101 -13.24 -2.42 6.74
C SER A 101 -13.83 -3.83 6.60
N ARG A 102 -15.13 -3.95 6.31
CA ARG A 102 -15.76 -5.26 6.02
C ARG A 102 -15.18 -5.92 4.77
N GLY A 103 -14.72 -5.10 3.83
CA GLY A 103 -14.08 -5.53 2.60
C GLY A 103 -12.54 -5.56 2.65
N ALA A 104 -11.93 -5.53 3.84
CA ALA A 104 -10.49 -5.50 4.01
C ALA A 104 -9.80 -6.61 3.21
N GLY A 105 -8.85 -6.22 2.35
CA GLY A 105 -8.13 -7.13 1.47
C GLY A 105 -7.05 -7.93 2.17
N GLU A 106 -6.38 -8.80 1.40
CA GLU A 106 -5.31 -9.68 1.91
C GLU A 106 -4.16 -8.89 2.55
N ALA A 107 -3.77 -7.75 1.98
CA ALA A 107 -2.70 -6.91 2.53
C ALA A 107 -3.05 -6.38 3.93
N ALA A 108 -4.29 -5.93 4.16
CA ALA A 108 -4.75 -5.50 5.48
C ALA A 108 -4.75 -6.65 6.48
N SER A 109 -5.16 -7.86 6.05
CA SER A 109 -5.11 -9.08 6.87
C SER A 109 -3.68 -9.46 7.26
N GLN A 110 -2.73 -9.38 6.34
CA GLN A 110 -1.31 -9.65 6.62
C GLN A 110 -0.71 -8.58 7.56
N ARG A 111 -1.04 -7.30 7.37
CA ARG A 111 -0.65 -6.22 8.31
C ARG A 111 -1.19 -6.50 9.71
N TYR A 112 -2.46 -6.93 9.80
CA TYR A 112 -3.08 -7.30 11.07
C TYR A 112 -2.34 -8.43 11.77
N GLN A 113 -1.98 -9.49 11.06
CA GLN A 113 -1.21 -10.61 11.60
C GLN A 113 0.15 -10.15 12.13
N GLY A 114 0.88 -9.34 11.37
CA GLY A 114 2.17 -8.78 11.79
C GLY A 114 2.04 -7.92 13.04
N LEU A 115 1.08 -7.00 13.06
CA LEU A 115 0.78 -6.11 14.16
C LEU A 115 0.44 -6.89 15.44
N VAL A 116 -0.56 -7.77 15.38
CA VAL A 116 -1.06 -8.50 16.56
C VAL A 116 0.00 -9.45 17.12
N THR A 117 0.74 -10.14 16.26
CA THR A 117 1.83 -11.02 16.70
C THR A 117 2.84 -10.21 17.51
N ARG A 118 3.25 -9.05 17.02
CA ARG A 118 4.23 -8.21 17.70
C ARG A 118 3.73 -7.60 19.01
N LEU A 119 2.47 -7.16 19.05
CA LEU A 119 1.84 -6.63 20.26
C LEU A 119 1.68 -7.70 21.34
N LEU A 120 1.33 -8.94 20.96
CA LEU A 120 1.20 -10.08 21.87
C LEU A 120 2.54 -10.43 22.55
N GLU A 121 3.67 -10.34 21.85
CA GLU A 121 5.00 -10.53 22.43
C GLU A 121 5.27 -9.55 23.59
N ARG A 122 4.65 -8.38 23.55
CA ARG A 122 4.76 -7.32 24.57
C ARG A 122 3.58 -7.29 25.53
N ARG A 123 2.63 -8.25 25.42
CA ARG A 123 1.42 -8.35 26.24
C ARG A 123 0.52 -7.12 26.17
N ILE A 124 0.52 -6.44 25.02
CA ILE A 124 -0.37 -5.32 24.75
C ILE A 124 -1.70 -5.88 24.27
N ALA A 125 -2.79 -5.47 24.93
CA ALA A 125 -4.13 -5.90 24.56
C ALA A 125 -4.55 -5.28 23.23
N CYS A 126 -5.11 -6.10 22.34
CA CYS A 126 -5.56 -5.68 21.02
C CYS A 126 -7.02 -6.13 20.82
N GLU A 127 -7.90 -5.18 20.57
CA GLU A 127 -9.29 -5.42 20.16
C GLU A 127 -9.44 -5.14 18.67
N GLN A 128 -10.33 -5.87 18.00
CA GLN A 128 -10.66 -5.64 16.60
C GLN A 128 -12.09 -5.13 16.49
N VAL A 129 -12.28 -4.08 15.69
CA VAL A 129 -13.58 -3.55 15.29
C VAL A 129 -13.68 -3.63 13.77
N THR A 130 -14.79 -4.17 13.27
CA THR A 130 -15.06 -4.22 11.82
C THR A 130 -16.16 -3.21 11.52
N VAL A 131 -15.79 -2.17 10.75
CA VAL A 131 -16.67 -1.03 10.41
C VAL A 131 -16.16 -0.42 9.10
N ASP A 132 -17.06 0.12 8.29
CA ASP A 132 -16.61 0.82 7.07
C ASP A 132 -16.29 2.29 7.36
N PRO A 133 -15.35 2.91 6.61
CA PRO A 133 -14.87 4.28 6.90
C PRO A 133 -15.95 5.35 6.93
N GLU A 134 -17.03 5.16 6.16
CA GLU A 134 -18.15 6.09 6.03
C GLU A 134 -19.18 5.96 7.17
N GLU A 135 -19.12 4.87 7.94
CA GLU A 135 -20.05 4.65 9.05
C GLU A 135 -19.72 5.56 10.25
N ASP A 136 -20.70 5.77 11.09
CA ASP A 136 -20.49 6.48 12.34
C ASP A 136 -19.99 5.50 13.41
N PHE A 137 -18.80 5.78 13.97
CA PHE A 137 -18.20 5.02 15.05
C PHE A 137 -17.35 5.92 15.95
N ALA A 138 -17.26 5.55 17.21
CA ALA A 138 -16.45 6.24 18.18
C ALA A 138 -15.03 5.66 18.24
N LEU A 139 -14.05 6.53 18.53
CA LEU A 139 -12.70 6.10 18.86
C LEU A 139 -12.59 5.67 20.32
N PRO A 140 -11.63 4.79 20.66
CA PRO A 140 -11.49 4.29 22.02
C PRO A 140 -10.83 5.34 22.92
N ASP A 141 -11.42 5.56 24.08
CA ASP A 141 -10.81 6.43 25.10
C ASP A 141 -9.59 5.74 25.72
N GLY A 142 -8.46 6.48 25.79
CA GLY A 142 -7.25 6.05 26.49
C GLY A 142 -6.55 4.84 25.85
N ARG A 143 -6.81 4.54 24.59
CA ARG A 143 -6.16 3.49 23.81
C ARG A 143 -5.73 4.01 22.45
N ALA A 144 -4.72 3.37 21.85
CA ALA A 144 -4.37 3.63 20.47
C ALA A 144 -5.49 3.16 19.51
N ALA A 145 -5.82 3.99 18.54
CA ALA A 145 -6.67 3.62 17.40
C ALA A 145 -5.78 3.26 16.21
N VAL A 146 -5.95 2.08 15.64
CA VAL A 146 -5.06 1.56 14.59
C VAL A 146 -5.86 1.24 13.33
N ALA A 147 -5.41 1.72 12.19
CA ALA A 147 -5.95 1.37 10.88
C ALA A 147 -4.91 0.70 10.00
N LEU A 148 -5.31 -0.30 9.23
CA LEU A 148 -4.43 -1.07 8.35
C LEU A 148 -4.76 -0.88 6.87
N GLU A 149 -5.60 0.11 6.57
CA GLU A 149 -6.02 0.56 5.24
C GLU A 149 -5.95 2.08 5.19
N PRO A 150 -5.51 2.70 4.08
CA PRO A 150 -5.36 4.16 3.99
C PRO A 150 -6.66 4.93 4.24
N GLU A 151 -7.78 4.45 3.69
CA GLU A 151 -9.11 5.07 3.84
C GLU A 151 -9.57 5.03 5.30
N MET A 152 -9.35 3.90 5.98
CA MET A 152 -9.65 3.77 7.40
C MET A 152 -8.72 4.65 8.24
N THR A 153 -7.43 4.76 7.90
CA THR A 153 -6.50 5.69 8.56
C THR A 153 -7.02 7.12 8.49
N GLN A 154 -7.44 7.56 7.31
CA GLN A 154 -8.01 8.89 7.12
C GLN A 154 -9.29 9.09 7.94
N ALA A 155 -10.16 8.07 7.99
CA ALA A 155 -11.39 8.11 8.78
C ALA A 155 -11.10 8.23 10.28
N LEU A 156 -10.07 7.55 10.80
CA LEU A 156 -9.64 7.67 12.20
C LEU A 156 -9.08 9.07 12.49
N CYS A 157 -8.21 9.60 11.62
CA CYS A 157 -7.64 10.95 11.78
C CYS A 157 -8.73 12.04 11.85
N GLN A 158 -9.75 11.95 10.99
CA GLN A 158 -10.88 12.86 10.98
C GLN A 158 -11.71 12.83 12.30
N ARG A 159 -11.76 11.68 12.96
CA ARG A 159 -12.55 11.47 14.20
C ARG A 159 -11.73 11.71 15.47
N SER A 160 -10.41 11.65 15.40
CA SER A 160 -9.55 11.71 16.58
C SER A 160 -9.65 13.05 17.33
N GLY A 161 -9.97 14.13 16.63
CA GLY A 161 -10.02 15.48 17.23
C GLY A 161 -8.77 15.86 18.05
N GLY A 162 -7.66 15.12 17.86
CA GLY A 162 -6.43 15.26 18.62
C GLY A 162 -6.45 14.60 20.02
N THR A 163 -7.47 13.84 20.37
CA THR A 163 -7.61 13.20 21.69
C THR A 163 -7.18 11.75 21.74
N SER A 164 -7.22 11.04 20.60
CA SER A 164 -6.78 9.65 20.47
C SER A 164 -5.53 9.58 19.62
N GLN A 165 -4.56 8.76 20.02
CA GLN A 165 -3.39 8.49 19.19
C GLN A 165 -3.78 7.52 18.07
N VAL A 166 -3.66 7.99 16.83
CA VAL A 166 -3.96 7.22 15.63
C VAL A 166 -2.67 6.70 15.02
N TYR A 167 -2.65 5.40 14.75
CA TYR A 167 -1.58 4.72 14.02
C TYR A 167 -2.17 4.13 12.76
N GLY A 168 -1.51 4.31 11.63
CA GLY A 168 -2.11 3.87 10.39
C GLY A 168 -1.13 3.56 9.27
N VAL A 169 -1.66 3.36 8.09
CA VAL A 169 -0.90 3.12 6.87
C VAL A 169 -1.28 4.13 5.79
N GLY A 170 -0.33 4.44 4.91
CA GLY A 170 -0.53 5.32 3.77
C GLY A 170 0.23 6.62 3.85
N ALA A 171 0.46 7.26 2.69
CA ALA A 171 1.25 8.47 2.52
C ALA A 171 0.55 9.51 1.61
N SER A 172 -0.80 9.55 1.60
CA SER A 172 -1.50 10.61 0.88
C SER A 172 -1.21 11.98 1.47
N ASN A 173 -1.28 13.05 0.67
CA ASN A 173 -1.06 14.42 1.14
C ASN A 173 -1.90 14.76 2.39
N GLN A 174 -3.14 14.24 2.47
CA GLN A 174 -3.99 14.45 3.63
C GLN A 174 -3.45 13.73 4.86
N LEU A 175 -3.00 12.48 4.73
CA LEU A 175 -2.43 11.71 5.85
C LEU A 175 -1.11 12.31 6.33
N LEU A 176 -0.27 12.80 5.41
CA LEU A 176 0.97 13.50 5.78
C LEU A 176 0.69 14.81 6.51
N HIS A 177 -0.33 15.57 6.08
CA HIS A 177 -0.78 16.75 6.81
C HIS A 177 -1.35 16.37 8.20
N ASP A 178 -2.14 15.30 8.29
CA ASP A 178 -2.68 14.84 9.58
C ASP A 178 -1.57 14.32 10.52
N LEU A 179 -0.48 13.78 9.97
CA LEU A 179 0.72 13.42 10.72
C LEU A 179 1.45 14.66 11.27
N GLU A 180 1.65 15.67 10.43
CA GLU A 180 2.28 16.95 10.81
C GLU A 180 1.47 17.67 11.89
N GLU A 181 0.13 17.66 11.80
CA GLU A 181 -0.79 18.25 12.77
C GLU A 181 -0.95 17.42 14.05
N GLY A 182 -0.30 16.25 14.13
CA GLY A 182 -0.40 15.35 15.29
C GLY A 182 -1.73 14.62 15.45
N LYS A 183 -2.58 14.57 14.41
CA LYS A 183 -3.79 13.74 14.38
C LYS A 183 -3.46 12.26 14.19
N ALA A 184 -2.40 11.96 13.45
CA ALA A 184 -1.76 10.65 13.43
C ALA A 184 -0.46 10.71 14.27
N ALA A 185 -0.21 9.68 15.07
CA ALA A 185 1.04 9.52 15.81
C ALA A 185 2.13 8.92 14.92
N ALA A 186 1.77 7.91 14.12
CA ALA A 186 2.69 7.28 13.17
C ALA A 186 1.93 6.68 11.97
N LEU A 187 2.61 6.68 10.83
CA LEU A 187 2.14 6.08 9.59
C LEU A 187 3.17 5.08 9.06
N ALA A 188 2.76 3.84 8.82
CA ALA A 188 3.58 2.90 8.08
C ALA A 188 3.47 3.22 6.57
N VAL A 189 4.60 3.45 5.95
CA VAL A 189 4.72 3.95 4.58
C VAL A 189 5.72 3.12 3.76
N GLN A 190 5.64 3.24 2.46
CA GLN A 190 6.64 2.75 1.52
C GLN A 190 6.86 3.80 0.43
N SER A 191 7.95 3.69 -0.33
CA SER A 191 8.21 4.59 -1.44
C SER A 191 7.38 4.21 -2.66
N ASP A 192 6.29 4.93 -2.91
CA ASP A 192 5.51 4.77 -4.14
C ASP A 192 6.31 5.23 -5.37
N TYR A 193 7.23 6.18 -5.20
CA TYR A 193 8.15 6.59 -6.24
C TYR A 193 9.07 5.44 -6.67
N ASP A 194 9.69 4.75 -5.70
CA ASP A 194 10.56 3.60 -6.00
C ASP A 194 9.75 2.46 -6.64
N ALA A 195 8.52 2.23 -6.20
CA ALA A 195 7.63 1.25 -6.82
C ALA A 195 7.43 1.54 -8.31
N GLY A 196 7.08 2.78 -8.65
CA GLY A 196 6.90 3.23 -10.03
C GLY A 196 8.21 3.20 -10.84
N TYR A 197 9.29 3.74 -10.28
CA TYR A 197 10.60 3.79 -10.93
C TYR A 197 11.16 2.41 -11.22
N LEU A 198 11.19 1.51 -10.24
CA LEU A 198 11.73 0.17 -10.39
C LEU A 198 10.88 -0.69 -11.33
N SER A 199 9.55 -0.51 -11.34
CA SER A 199 8.69 -1.24 -12.27
C SER A 199 8.91 -0.80 -13.71
N LEU A 200 9.08 0.50 -13.97
CA LEU A 200 9.40 1.01 -15.30
C LEU A 200 10.78 0.54 -15.78
N LEU A 201 11.80 0.62 -14.92
CA LEU A 201 13.12 0.09 -15.24
C LEU A 201 13.08 -1.41 -15.54
N SER A 202 12.26 -2.17 -14.81
CA SER A 202 12.09 -3.60 -15.04
C SER A 202 11.45 -3.90 -16.40
N VAL A 203 10.48 -3.11 -16.85
CA VAL A 203 9.88 -3.24 -18.18
C VAL A 203 10.94 -2.93 -19.26
N ILE A 204 11.70 -1.84 -19.11
CA ILE A 204 12.76 -1.46 -20.07
C ILE A 204 13.80 -2.58 -20.19
N ALA A 205 14.27 -3.12 -19.08
CA ALA A 205 15.25 -4.19 -19.08
C ALA A 205 14.74 -5.50 -19.72
N GLN A 206 13.43 -5.83 -19.50
CA GLN A 206 12.80 -6.95 -20.19
C GLN A 206 12.78 -6.75 -21.71
N LEU A 207 12.51 -5.54 -22.20
CA LEU A 207 12.55 -5.20 -23.63
C LEU A 207 13.97 -5.30 -24.22
N GLU A 208 15.00 -5.13 -23.41
CA GLU A 208 16.40 -5.34 -23.77
C GLU A 208 16.82 -6.83 -23.68
N GLY A 209 15.90 -7.71 -23.29
CA GLY A 209 16.16 -9.14 -23.16
C GLY A 209 16.79 -9.55 -21.83
N GLU A 210 16.83 -8.67 -20.85
CA GLU A 210 17.36 -8.95 -19.52
C GLU A 210 16.29 -9.61 -18.64
N ARG A 211 16.67 -10.69 -17.95
CA ARG A 211 15.80 -11.32 -16.94
C ARG A 211 15.73 -10.45 -15.70
N GLN A 212 14.53 -10.21 -15.21
CA GLN A 212 14.31 -9.45 -13.99
C GLN A 212 14.02 -10.37 -12.80
N GLU A 213 14.43 -9.93 -11.61
CA GLU A 213 14.10 -10.57 -10.34
C GLU A 213 12.99 -9.77 -9.62
N ASN A 214 12.16 -10.50 -8.88
CA ASN A 214 11.16 -9.86 -8.02
C ASN A 214 11.85 -9.04 -6.93
N ARG A 215 11.26 -7.89 -6.59
CA ARG A 215 11.78 -6.98 -5.56
C ARG A 215 10.74 -6.75 -4.47
N VAL A 216 11.22 -6.70 -3.23
CA VAL A 216 10.41 -6.31 -2.09
C VAL A 216 10.88 -4.92 -1.65
N LEU A 217 9.98 -3.96 -1.65
CA LEU A 217 10.24 -2.61 -1.16
C LEU A 217 10.30 -2.61 0.36
N GLU A 218 11.25 -1.88 0.91
CA GLU A 218 11.30 -1.61 2.33
C GLU A 218 10.11 -0.74 2.75
N SER A 219 9.60 -0.99 3.95
CA SER A 219 8.61 -0.15 4.61
C SER A 219 9.24 0.59 5.77
N TYR A 220 8.66 1.73 6.12
CA TYR A 220 9.18 2.64 7.12
C TYR A 220 8.03 3.14 7.99
N VAL A 221 8.37 3.73 9.15
CA VAL A 221 7.40 4.41 9.99
C VAL A 221 7.69 5.90 9.99
N ALA A 222 6.78 6.67 9.44
CA ALA A 222 6.79 8.13 9.48
C ALA A 222 6.12 8.63 10.76
N THR A 223 6.74 9.62 11.38
CA THR A 223 6.23 10.40 12.51
C THR A 223 6.41 11.89 12.24
N ALA A 224 5.74 12.77 12.98
CA ALA A 224 5.94 14.20 12.84
C ALA A 224 7.41 14.63 13.08
N GLU A 225 8.16 13.86 13.87
CA GLU A 225 9.56 14.15 14.19
C GLU A 225 10.52 13.80 13.05
N ASN A 226 10.23 12.72 12.29
CA ASN A 226 11.16 12.21 11.29
C ASN A 226 10.75 12.51 9.83
N MET A 227 9.51 12.93 9.56
CA MET A 227 8.98 13.04 8.21
C MET A 227 9.75 14.01 7.29
N PHE A 228 10.50 14.95 7.85
CA PHE A 228 11.33 15.91 7.12
C PHE A 228 12.83 15.62 7.25
N THR A 229 13.20 14.43 7.68
CA THR A 229 14.61 14.03 7.84
C THR A 229 14.94 12.84 6.93
N ASP A 230 16.20 12.76 6.47
CA ASP A 230 16.67 11.63 5.66
C ASP A 230 16.59 10.29 6.44
N PRO A 231 16.12 9.19 5.84
CA PRO A 231 15.66 9.03 4.45
C PRO A 231 14.15 9.32 4.24
N MET A 232 13.42 9.69 5.30
CA MET A 232 11.95 9.78 5.26
C MET A 232 11.47 10.89 4.34
N ASP A 233 12.17 12.03 4.31
CA ASP A 233 11.84 13.14 3.41
C ASP A 233 11.89 12.73 1.94
N GLN A 234 12.85 11.88 1.54
CA GLN A 234 12.97 11.37 0.18
C GLN A 234 11.88 10.35 -0.16
N ILE A 235 11.42 9.59 0.85
CA ILE A 235 10.35 8.59 0.68
C ILE A 235 8.98 9.27 0.54
N LEU A 236 8.73 10.28 1.37
CA LEU A 236 7.44 10.96 1.43
C LEU A 236 7.30 12.09 0.40
N PHE A 237 8.42 12.73 0.04
CA PHE A 237 8.46 13.90 -0.84
C PHE A 237 9.52 13.74 -1.95
N PRO A 238 9.40 12.71 -2.80
CA PRO A 238 10.46 12.29 -3.73
C PRO A 238 10.81 13.32 -4.82
N ILE A 239 10.03 14.40 -4.94
CA ILE A 239 10.23 15.47 -5.90
C ILE A 239 10.22 16.79 -5.11
N GLY A 240 11.31 17.10 -4.47
CA GLY A 240 11.59 18.37 -3.80
C GLY A 240 12.41 19.30 -4.68
#